data_9467a406663d81db011aca458169afb1
#
_entry.id   9467a406663d81db011aca458169afb1
#
_cell.length_a   1.000
_cell.length_b   1.000
_cell.length_c   1.000
_cell.angle_alpha   90.00
_cell.angle_beta   90.00
_cell.angle_gamma   90.00
#
_symmetry.space_group_name_H-M   'P 1'
#
loop_
_entity.id
_entity.type
_entity.pdbx_description
1 polymer ?
#
loop_
_entity_poly.entity_id
_entity_poly.type
_entity_poly.pdbx_seq_one_letter_code
_entity_poly.pdbx_strand_id
1 'polypeptide(L)'
;MSNKSHETSTPEALRTQVGEILAAFTHPTLNHPLSALKALHHCALLDNTLHIELLMPFAWQSGFALKDATSAELLRVSGAKAIEWRLAHNIATLKRANDQAGVKGVRNIIAVSSGKGGVGKSSTAVNLALALAAEGAKVG
;
A
#
# COMPACT_ATOMS: atom_id res chain seq x y z
N MET A 1 26.16 -38.00 1.61
CA MET A 1 26.40 -36.79 0.81
C MET A 1 25.11 -36.50 0.05
N SER A 2 24.18 -35.76 0.67
CA SER A 2 22.92 -35.40 0.03
C SER A 2 23.03 -33.96 -0.47
N ASN A 3 23.13 -33.89 -1.79
CA ASN A 3 23.16 -32.67 -2.57
C ASN A 3 21.72 -32.08 -2.52
N LYS A 4 21.46 -31.11 -1.64
CA LYS A 4 20.24 -30.29 -1.70
C LYS A 4 20.44 -29.32 -2.85
N SER A 5 19.90 -29.69 -3.99
CA SER A 5 19.71 -28.82 -5.14
C SER A 5 18.98 -27.54 -4.65
N HIS A 6 19.61 -26.40 -4.80
CA HIS A 6 18.90 -25.12 -4.79
C HIS A 6 17.92 -25.15 -5.95
N GLU A 7 16.67 -25.51 -5.69
CA GLU A 7 15.59 -25.24 -6.62
C GLU A 7 15.50 -23.71 -6.79
N THR A 8 15.98 -23.26 -7.91
CA THR A 8 15.78 -21.89 -8.39
C THR A 8 14.29 -21.77 -8.66
N SER A 9 13.53 -21.22 -7.71
CA SER A 9 12.11 -20.98 -7.89
C SER A 9 11.89 -20.20 -9.17
N THR A 10 11.01 -20.68 -10.05
CA THR A 10 10.65 -19.93 -11.25
C THR A 10 10.09 -18.57 -10.83
N PRO A 11 10.24 -17.51 -11.64
CA PRO A 11 9.74 -16.17 -11.29
C PRO A 11 8.25 -16.16 -10.86
N GLU A 12 7.47 -17.06 -11.42
CA GLU A 12 6.05 -17.20 -11.09
C GLU A 12 5.82 -17.88 -9.73
N ALA A 13 6.60 -18.92 -9.43
CA ALA A 13 6.54 -19.58 -8.12
C ALA A 13 6.97 -18.65 -6.99
N LEU A 14 8.02 -17.85 -7.20
CA LEU A 14 8.46 -16.83 -6.25
C LEU A 14 7.37 -15.79 -6.02
N ARG A 15 6.76 -15.28 -7.10
CA ARG A 15 5.66 -14.32 -7.01
C ARG A 15 4.47 -14.86 -6.21
N THR A 16 4.13 -16.13 -6.40
CA THR A 16 3.05 -16.80 -5.66
C THR A 16 3.39 -16.87 -4.17
N GLN A 17 4.58 -17.34 -3.80
CA GLN A 17 5.02 -17.42 -2.41
C GLN A 17 5.08 -16.07 -1.72
N VAL A 18 5.63 -15.06 -2.39
CA VAL A 18 5.64 -13.67 -1.89
C VAL A 18 4.22 -13.16 -1.71
N GLY A 19 3.33 -13.44 -2.68
CA GLY A 19 1.92 -13.08 -2.63
C GLY A 19 1.20 -13.69 -1.43
N GLU A 20 1.43 -14.96 -1.12
CA GLU A 20 0.85 -15.66 0.03
C GLU A 20 1.31 -15.06 1.37
N ILE A 21 2.60 -14.77 1.51
CA ILE A 21 3.16 -14.15 2.72
C ILE A 21 2.54 -12.76 2.94
N LEU A 22 2.50 -11.94 1.90
CA LEU A 22 1.90 -10.61 1.98
C LEU A 22 0.39 -10.67 2.20
N ALA A 23 -0.29 -11.65 1.62
CA ALA A 23 -1.73 -11.84 1.76
C ALA A 23 -2.16 -12.15 3.21
N ALA A 24 -1.30 -12.84 3.96
CA ALA A 24 -1.55 -13.15 5.36
C ALA A 24 -1.47 -11.92 6.29
N PHE A 25 -0.81 -10.84 5.84
CA PHE A 25 -0.71 -9.62 6.63
C PHE A 25 -2.04 -8.86 6.66
N THR A 26 -2.48 -8.49 7.86
CA THR A 26 -3.68 -7.67 8.08
C THR A 26 -3.26 -6.24 8.40
N HIS A 27 -3.82 -5.27 7.68
CA HIS A 27 -3.54 -3.85 7.94
C HIS A 27 -4.02 -3.46 9.34
N PRO A 28 -3.14 -2.90 10.20
CA PRO A 28 -3.42 -2.73 11.62
C PRO A 28 -4.61 -1.80 11.91
N THR A 29 -4.82 -0.79 11.10
CA THR A 29 -5.91 0.19 11.31
C THR A 29 -7.20 -0.23 10.59
N LEU A 30 -7.09 -0.77 9.37
CA LEU A 30 -8.27 -1.14 8.58
C LEU A 30 -8.82 -2.52 8.92
N ASN A 31 -8.03 -3.34 9.61
CA ASN A 31 -8.36 -4.72 9.93
C ASN A 31 -8.78 -5.55 8.68
N HIS A 32 -8.15 -5.27 7.55
CA HIS A 32 -8.33 -5.98 6.30
C HIS A 32 -7.03 -6.65 5.84
N PRO A 33 -7.08 -7.89 5.36
CA PRO A 33 -5.90 -8.56 4.80
C PRO A 33 -5.49 -7.92 3.47
N LEU A 34 -4.19 -7.89 3.19
CA LEU A 34 -3.67 -7.34 1.92
C LEU A 34 -4.14 -8.13 0.70
N SER A 35 -4.49 -9.40 0.86
CA SER A 35 -5.11 -10.22 -0.19
C SER A 35 -6.37 -9.59 -0.77
N ALA A 36 -7.22 -9.01 0.10
CA ALA A 36 -8.44 -8.33 -0.33
C ALA A 36 -8.17 -7.07 -1.16
N LEU A 37 -6.99 -6.47 -0.99
CA LEU A 37 -6.58 -5.24 -1.67
C LEU A 37 -5.84 -5.49 -2.99
N LYS A 38 -5.47 -6.75 -3.29
CA LYS A 38 -4.66 -7.12 -4.47
C LYS A 38 -3.43 -6.25 -4.64
N ALA A 39 -2.76 -5.96 -3.51
CA ALA A 39 -1.73 -4.92 -3.42
C ALA A 39 -0.43 -5.26 -4.16
N LEU A 40 -0.07 -6.54 -4.33
CA LEU A 40 1.17 -6.94 -4.98
C LEU A 40 1.11 -6.65 -6.49
N HIS A 41 1.78 -5.58 -6.90
CA HIS A 41 1.87 -5.14 -8.29
C HIS A 41 3.03 -5.81 -9.02
N HIS A 42 4.23 -5.73 -8.46
CA HIS A 42 5.44 -6.31 -9.04
C HIS A 42 6.26 -7.05 -7.98
N CYS A 43 6.92 -8.13 -8.42
CA CYS A 43 7.86 -8.91 -7.62
C CYS A 43 8.93 -9.50 -8.53
N ALA A 44 10.19 -9.23 -8.24
CA ALA A 44 11.33 -9.78 -8.97
C ALA A 44 12.54 -9.97 -8.05
N LEU A 45 13.33 -11.00 -8.31
CA LEU A 45 14.63 -11.22 -7.66
C LEU A 45 15.73 -10.84 -8.66
N LEU A 46 16.47 -9.78 -8.37
CA LEU A 46 17.56 -9.27 -9.18
C LEU A 46 18.78 -9.03 -8.28
N ASP A 47 19.95 -9.51 -8.70
CA ASP A 47 21.22 -9.29 -7.99
C ASP A 47 21.15 -9.60 -6.49
N ASN A 48 20.53 -10.72 -6.10
CA ASN A 48 20.26 -11.11 -4.72
C ASN A 48 19.40 -10.13 -3.91
N THR A 49 18.69 -9.21 -4.57
CA THR A 49 17.75 -8.28 -3.97
C THR A 49 16.33 -8.62 -4.43
N LEU A 50 15.43 -8.78 -3.49
CA LEU A 50 14.01 -8.98 -3.77
C LEU A 50 13.32 -7.63 -3.92
N HIS A 51 12.93 -7.29 -5.14
CA HIS A 51 12.18 -6.06 -5.43
C HIS A 51 10.69 -6.34 -5.29
N ILE A 52 10.03 -5.62 -4.41
CA ILE A 52 8.58 -5.74 -4.17
C ILE A 52 7.94 -4.37 -4.39
N GLU A 53 7.01 -4.30 -5.33
CA GLU A 53 6.17 -3.12 -5.54
C GLU A 53 4.73 -3.42 -5.11
N LEU A 54 4.23 -2.62 -4.18
CA LEU A 54 2.84 -2.65 -3.72
C LEU A 54 2.10 -1.44 -4.26
N LEU A 55 0.92 -1.67 -4.81
CA LEU A 55 0.01 -0.62 -5.26
C LEU A 55 -1.21 -0.60 -4.34
N MET A 56 -1.26 0.39 -3.46
CA MET A 56 -2.31 0.52 -2.47
C MET A 56 -3.47 1.39 -2.97
N PRO A 57 -4.72 1.08 -2.62
CA PRO A 57 -5.87 1.93 -2.97
C PRO A 57 -5.97 3.20 -2.09
N PHE A 58 -5.08 3.38 -1.13
CA PHE A 58 -4.98 4.53 -0.24
C PHE A 58 -3.51 4.89 -0.01
N ALA A 59 -3.27 6.12 0.44
CA ALA A 59 -1.93 6.54 0.83
C ALA A 59 -1.48 5.81 2.10
N TRP A 60 -0.30 5.20 2.05
CA TRP A 60 0.31 4.47 3.17
C TRP A 60 1.83 4.58 3.07
N GLN A 61 2.34 5.68 3.55
CA GLN A 61 3.73 6.07 3.31
C GLN A 61 4.74 5.15 4.01
N SER A 62 4.47 4.75 5.23
CA SER A 62 5.48 4.01 6.00
C SER A 62 5.52 2.53 5.69
N GLY A 63 4.38 1.85 5.67
CA GLY A 63 4.31 0.39 5.54
C GLY A 63 5.20 -0.37 6.53
N PHE A 64 5.66 0.28 7.63
CA PHE A 64 6.62 -0.30 8.57
C PHE A 64 6.13 -1.61 9.16
N ALA A 65 4.90 -1.68 9.61
CA ALA A 65 4.35 -2.88 10.22
C ALA A 65 4.36 -4.07 9.24
N LEU A 66 4.08 -3.84 7.96
CA LEU A 66 4.17 -4.86 6.93
C LEU A 66 5.61 -5.31 6.71
N LYS A 67 6.52 -4.36 6.54
CA LYS A 67 7.94 -4.65 6.30
C LYS A 67 8.54 -5.44 7.46
N ASP A 68 8.28 -5.01 8.68
CA ASP A 68 8.76 -5.66 9.90
C ASP A 68 8.19 -7.07 10.03
N ALA A 69 6.90 -7.26 9.83
CA ALA A 69 6.23 -8.55 9.98
C ALA A 69 6.63 -9.57 8.89
N THR A 70 7.00 -9.13 7.68
CA THR A 70 7.14 -10.05 6.55
C THR A 70 8.57 -10.21 6.02
N SER A 71 9.48 -9.26 6.33
CA SER A 71 10.83 -9.25 5.73
C SER A 71 11.63 -10.52 6.00
N ALA A 72 11.61 -11.04 7.21
CA ALA A 72 12.38 -12.24 7.56
C ALA A 72 11.95 -13.46 6.75
N GLU A 73 10.65 -13.67 6.61
CA GLU A 73 10.08 -14.77 5.85
C GLU A 73 10.30 -14.60 4.34
N LEU A 74 10.16 -13.39 3.83
CA LEU A 74 10.42 -13.07 2.43
C LEU A 74 11.86 -13.30 2.03
N LEU A 75 12.83 -12.92 2.88
CA LEU A 75 14.25 -13.23 2.66
C LEU A 75 14.51 -14.72 2.67
N ARG A 76 13.87 -15.46 3.59
CA ARG A 76 14.02 -16.91 3.71
C ARG A 76 13.53 -17.64 2.45
N VAL A 77 12.35 -17.30 1.93
CA VAL A 77 11.75 -18.01 0.77
C VAL A 77 12.38 -17.59 -0.55
N SER A 78 12.81 -16.35 -0.68
CA SER A 78 13.44 -15.85 -1.91
C SER A 78 14.93 -16.16 -2.02
N GLY A 79 15.61 -16.46 -0.91
CA GLY A 79 17.06 -16.56 -0.85
C GLY A 79 17.77 -15.22 -1.07
N ALA A 80 17.05 -14.12 -1.09
CA ALA A 80 17.61 -12.79 -1.26
C ALA A 80 18.43 -12.36 -0.04
N LYS A 81 19.37 -11.45 -0.24
CA LYS A 81 20.15 -10.83 0.84
C LYS A 81 19.53 -9.51 1.33
N ALA A 82 18.71 -8.91 0.51
CA ALA A 82 18.03 -7.63 0.80
C ALA A 82 16.65 -7.58 0.14
N ILE A 83 15.78 -6.70 0.65
CA ILE A 83 14.49 -6.40 0.05
C ILE A 83 14.44 -4.91 -0.27
N GLU A 84 14.10 -4.59 -1.50
CA GLU A 84 13.76 -3.24 -1.92
C GLU A 84 12.25 -3.10 -2.02
N TRP A 85 11.69 -2.20 -1.19
CA TRP A 85 10.27 -1.95 -1.10
C TRP A 85 9.89 -0.68 -1.84
N ARG A 86 8.94 -0.78 -2.74
CA ARG A 86 8.28 0.35 -3.37
C ARG A 86 6.81 0.35 -3.03
N LEU A 87 6.36 1.32 -2.25
CA LEU A 87 4.95 1.54 -1.95
C LEU A 87 4.43 2.66 -2.84
N ALA A 88 3.61 2.29 -3.80
CA ALA A 88 2.88 3.21 -4.66
C ALA A 88 1.39 3.21 -4.26
N HIS A 89 0.66 4.25 -4.62
CA HIS A 89 -0.77 4.30 -4.36
C HIS A 89 -1.55 4.75 -5.59
N ASN A 90 -2.71 4.15 -5.78
CA ASN A 90 -3.66 4.52 -6.82
C ASN A 90 -5.03 4.76 -6.18
N ILE A 91 -5.22 5.97 -5.67
CA ILE A 91 -6.46 6.37 -5.02
C ILE A 91 -7.54 6.52 -6.08
N ALA A 92 -8.63 5.76 -5.94
CA ALA A 92 -9.74 5.81 -6.86
C ALA A 92 -10.45 7.18 -6.80
N THR A 93 -10.89 7.64 -7.96
CA THR A 93 -11.79 8.81 -8.04
C THR A 93 -13.20 8.36 -7.68
N LEU A 94 -13.82 9.05 -6.74
CA LEU A 94 -15.22 8.82 -6.40
C LEU A 94 -16.12 9.13 -7.59
N LYS A 95 -17.11 8.24 -7.83
CA LYS A 95 -18.09 8.45 -8.88
C LYS A 95 -18.90 9.71 -8.58
N ARG A 96 -18.97 10.63 -9.53
CA ARG A 96 -19.74 11.84 -9.40
C ARG A 96 -21.22 11.58 -9.58
N ALA A 97 -22.04 12.36 -8.86
CA ALA A 97 -23.48 12.25 -8.95
C ALA A 97 -24.06 12.87 -10.24
N ASN A 98 -23.27 13.73 -10.93
CA ASN A 98 -23.66 14.44 -12.15
C ASN A 98 -22.44 14.59 -13.08
N ASP A 99 -22.71 14.95 -14.35
CA ASP A 99 -21.71 15.12 -15.40
C ASP A 99 -20.90 16.43 -15.30
N GLN A 100 -20.83 17.06 -14.13
CA GLN A 100 -20.04 18.28 -13.95
C GLN A 100 -18.54 17.98 -14.09
N ALA A 101 -17.86 18.86 -14.84
CA ALA A 101 -16.42 18.80 -14.99
C ALA A 101 -15.74 18.92 -13.61
N GLY A 102 -14.78 18.04 -13.38
CA GLY A 102 -13.99 18.09 -12.15
C GLY A 102 -12.97 19.22 -12.15
N VAL A 103 -12.49 19.54 -10.98
CA VAL A 103 -11.33 20.41 -10.84
C VAL A 103 -10.10 19.66 -11.41
N LYS A 104 -9.42 20.29 -12.35
CA LYS A 104 -8.24 19.69 -13.00
C LYS A 104 -7.18 19.35 -11.96
N GLY A 105 -6.71 18.12 -11.98
CA GLY A 105 -5.66 17.64 -11.06
C GLY A 105 -6.19 17.18 -9.68
N VAL A 106 -7.49 17.35 -9.39
CA VAL A 106 -8.11 16.90 -8.14
C VAL A 106 -8.92 15.64 -8.39
N ARG A 107 -8.54 14.55 -7.71
CA ARG A 107 -9.24 13.26 -7.82
C ARG A 107 -10.50 13.21 -6.96
N ASN A 108 -10.39 13.66 -5.71
CA ASN A 108 -11.47 13.63 -4.73
C ASN A 108 -11.57 14.95 -4.00
N ILE A 109 -12.79 15.38 -3.68
CA ILE A 109 -13.07 16.56 -2.89
C ILE A 109 -13.84 16.09 -1.66
N ILE A 110 -13.35 16.47 -0.48
CA ILE A 110 -14.01 16.22 0.80
C ILE A 110 -14.54 17.54 1.31
N ALA A 111 -15.86 17.64 1.46
CA ALA A 111 -16.51 18.82 2.01
C ALA A 111 -16.75 18.62 3.51
N VAL A 112 -16.33 19.61 4.33
CA VAL A 112 -16.59 19.64 5.76
C VAL A 112 -17.59 20.74 6.04
N SER A 113 -18.81 20.39 6.45
CA SER A 113 -19.89 21.36 6.71
C SER A 113 -20.61 21.07 8.02
N SER A 114 -21.33 22.05 8.53
CA SER A 114 -22.25 21.88 9.65
C SER A 114 -23.39 22.90 9.56
N GLY A 115 -24.55 22.57 10.13
CA GLY A 115 -25.70 23.46 10.20
C GLY A 115 -25.58 24.57 11.27
N LYS A 116 -24.50 24.59 12.08
CA LYS A 116 -24.33 25.57 13.18
C LYS A 116 -22.94 26.21 13.10
N GLY A 117 -22.83 27.48 13.41
CA GLY A 117 -21.58 28.21 13.54
C GLY A 117 -20.80 27.85 14.81
N GLY A 118 -19.48 28.04 14.79
CA GLY A 118 -18.62 27.87 15.97
C GLY A 118 -18.36 26.43 16.45
N VAL A 119 -18.66 25.39 15.65
CA VAL A 119 -18.54 23.99 16.03
C VAL A 119 -17.18 23.35 15.61
N GLY A 120 -16.22 24.14 15.17
CA GLY A 120 -14.87 23.66 14.84
C GLY A 120 -14.70 23.08 13.43
N LYS A 121 -15.56 23.44 12.45
CA LYS A 121 -15.43 22.98 11.05
C LYS A 121 -14.03 23.19 10.46
N SER A 122 -13.50 24.41 10.63
CA SER A 122 -12.19 24.77 10.10
C SER A 122 -11.08 23.94 10.74
N SER A 123 -11.13 23.74 12.05
CA SER A 123 -10.18 22.91 12.77
C SER A 123 -10.25 21.45 12.31
N THR A 124 -11.45 20.92 12.11
CA THR A 124 -11.65 19.56 11.60
C THR A 124 -11.10 19.43 10.18
N ALA A 125 -11.35 20.39 9.30
CA ALA A 125 -10.86 20.37 7.92
C ALA A 125 -9.31 20.40 7.88
N VAL A 126 -8.69 21.27 8.67
CA VAL A 126 -7.23 21.37 8.75
C VAL A 126 -6.61 20.07 9.29
N ASN A 127 -7.15 19.54 10.40
CA ASN A 127 -6.65 18.31 10.98
C ASN A 127 -6.79 17.10 10.04
N LEU A 128 -7.91 17.01 9.31
CA LEU A 128 -8.12 15.97 8.31
C LEU A 128 -7.11 16.10 7.16
N ALA A 129 -6.89 17.32 6.66
CA ALA A 129 -5.90 17.58 5.61
C ALA A 129 -4.50 17.19 6.06
N LEU A 130 -4.09 17.55 7.27
CA LEU A 130 -2.78 17.18 7.83
C LEU A 130 -2.64 15.67 8.03
N ALA A 131 -3.68 14.99 8.50
CA ALA A 131 -3.67 13.54 8.67
C ALA A 131 -3.52 12.82 7.33
N LEU A 132 -4.25 13.23 6.30
CA LEU A 132 -4.13 12.66 4.95
C LEU A 132 -2.73 12.94 4.35
N ALA A 133 -2.19 14.13 4.55
CA ALA A 133 -0.85 14.48 4.10
C ALA A 133 0.23 13.64 4.81
N ALA A 134 0.07 13.38 6.10
CA ALA A 134 0.98 12.54 6.88
C ALA A 134 1.01 11.09 6.38
N GLU A 135 -0.09 10.59 5.82
CA GLU A 135 -0.15 9.29 5.15
C GLU A 135 0.41 9.31 3.71
N GLY A 136 0.89 10.45 3.25
CA GLY A 136 1.49 10.61 1.91
C GLY A 136 0.52 11.00 0.81
N ALA A 137 -0.72 11.38 1.13
CA ALA A 137 -1.65 11.93 0.15
C ALA A 137 -1.25 13.37 -0.24
N LYS A 138 -1.44 13.72 -1.52
CA LYS A 138 -1.31 15.10 -1.97
C LYS A 138 -2.61 15.84 -1.66
N VAL A 139 -2.57 16.72 -0.69
CA VAL A 139 -3.73 17.49 -0.21
C VAL A 139 -3.49 18.96 -0.48
N GLY A 140 -4.54 19.67 -0.90
CA GLY A 140 -4.55 21.10 -1.14
C GLY A 140 -5.90 21.72 -0.86
#